data_5b373e448cffe4b52e1f5df45401730a
#
_entry.id   5b373e448cffe4b52e1f5df45401730a
#
_cell.length_a   1.000
_cell.length_b   1.000
_cell.length_c   1.000
_cell.angle_alpha   90.00
_cell.angle_beta   90.00
_cell.angle_gamma   90.00
#
_symmetry.space_group_name_H-M   'P 1'
#
loop_
_entity.id
_entity.type
_entity.pdbx_description
1 polymer ?
#
loop_
_entity_poly.entity_id
_entity_poly.type
_entity_poly.pdbx_seq_one_letter_code
_entity_poly.pdbx_strand_id
1 'polypeptide(L)'
;MWVYGKPVASSVCMVSTNSLAQRLGHSADAKLVILSCDDLGAFHAANVGVYDALRKGSATCASLMVPAPWAKHAVMNYNGDDIGVHLTVNSEHEMYRWGPLTYAPSLQSGEGGFPRTIDDLWEHADPAEVLRECRAQIARALEWGIDVSHLAPHLTAITLRPQFFDVYIELAVEFQLPVRLPSTLTEAQAGFPFRKLAAEEGVLFPDHFDHDWREGSRERVLNSLRNLQPGVTEIHVQPCIDTPEIRALGDIANSWIDDYNFVVNDASLKQAIADSGAIMIGYRALRDAMRAQ
;
A
#
# COMPACT_ATOMS: atom_id res chain seq x y z
N MET A 1 29.47 -43.07 1.41
CA MET A 1 29.55 -42.14 2.53
C MET A 1 28.22 -41.40 2.60
N TRP A 2 27.43 -41.60 3.65
CA TRP A 2 26.01 -41.30 3.76
C TRP A 2 25.78 -39.85 4.10
N VAL A 3 24.80 -39.21 3.45
CA VAL A 3 24.20 -37.97 3.93
C VAL A 3 22.68 -38.07 3.91
N TYR A 4 22.07 -37.77 5.02
CA TYR A 4 20.68 -37.89 5.42
C TYR A 4 19.68 -37.22 4.47
N GLY A 5 18.80 -38.03 3.86
CA GLY A 5 17.52 -37.58 3.32
C GLY A 5 16.44 -37.67 4.37
N LYS A 6 15.92 -36.55 4.84
CA LYS A 6 14.57 -36.49 5.40
C LYS A 6 13.60 -36.22 4.24
N PRO A 7 12.48 -36.92 4.13
CA PRO A 7 11.45 -36.53 3.18
C PRO A 7 10.90 -35.16 3.61
N VAL A 8 11.03 -34.20 2.75
CA VAL A 8 10.26 -32.95 2.84
C VAL A 8 8.81 -33.36 2.58
N ALA A 9 8.00 -33.32 3.64
CA ALA A 9 6.56 -33.47 3.49
C ALA A 9 6.10 -32.26 2.65
N SER A 10 5.80 -32.49 1.38
CA SER A 10 5.07 -31.56 0.56
C SER A 10 3.65 -31.45 1.14
N SER A 11 3.45 -30.51 2.06
CA SER A 11 2.11 -30.04 2.33
C SER A 11 1.63 -29.36 1.05
N VAL A 12 0.86 -30.08 0.25
CA VAL A 12 0.06 -29.49 -0.81
C VAL A 12 -0.89 -28.53 -0.08
N CYS A 13 -0.54 -27.26 -0.07
CA CYS A 13 -1.44 -26.22 0.36
C CYS A 13 -2.66 -26.31 -0.54
N MET A 14 -3.77 -26.83 -0.02
CA MET A 14 -5.03 -26.88 -0.76
C MET A 14 -5.43 -25.43 -0.97
N VAL A 15 -5.29 -24.94 -2.21
CA VAL A 15 -5.79 -23.63 -2.61
C VAL A 15 -7.28 -23.60 -2.24
N SER A 16 -7.65 -22.76 -1.30
CA SER A 16 -9.03 -22.60 -0.88
C SER A 16 -9.88 -22.29 -2.11
N THR A 17 -10.93 -23.05 -2.35
CA THR A 17 -11.89 -22.80 -3.44
C THR A 17 -12.76 -21.58 -3.19
N ASN A 18 -12.69 -21.00 -1.99
CA ASN A 18 -13.44 -19.83 -1.59
C ASN A 18 -12.82 -18.55 -2.17
N SER A 19 -13.67 -17.65 -2.68
CA SER A 19 -13.27 -16.31 -3.08
C SER A 19 -12.73 -15.52 -1.87
N LEU A 20 -11.98 -14.44 -2.11
CA LEU A 20 -11.50 -13.58 -1.02
C LEU A 20 -12.66 -13.06 -0.18
N ALA A 21 -13.77 -12.62 -0.79
CA ALA A 21 -14.96 -12.20 -0.07
C ALA A 21 -15.49 -13.29 0.89
N GLN A 22 -15.55 -14.57 0.45
CA GLN A 22 -15.96 -15.69 1.31
C GLN A 22 -14.97 -15.95 2.45
N ARG A 23 -13.67 -15.80 2.22
CA ARG A 23 -12.64 -15.91 3.26
C ARG A 23 -12.77 -14.80 4.32
N LEU A 24 -13.32 -13.65 3.94
CA LEU A 24 -13.64 -12.55 4.84
C LEU A 24 -15.04 -12.66 5.49
N GLY A 25 -15.76 -13.77 5.27
CA GLY A 25 -17.08 -14.02 5.89
C GLY A 25 -18.25 -13.40 5.15
N HIS A 26 -18.06 -12.98 3.90
CA HIS A 26 -19.12 -12.39 3.06
C HIS A 26 -19.60 -13.38 1.98
N SER A 27 -20.70 -13.05 1.29
CA SER A 27 -21.14 -13.82 0.13
C SER A 27 -20.16 -13.69 -1.03
N ALA A 28 -20.14 -14.67 -1.95
CA ALA A 28 -19.22 -14.69 -3.08
C ALA A 28 -19.44 -13.53 -4.07
N ASP A 29 -20.64 -12.97 -4.09
CA ASP A 29 -21.06 -11.84 -4.91
C ASP A 29 -20.94 -10.48 -4.19
N ALA A 30 -20.49 -10.47 -2.94
CA ALA A 30 -20.30 -9.24 -2.18
C ALA A 30 -19.26 -8.32 -2.85
N LYS A 31 -19.54 -7.03 -2.83
CA LYS A 31 -18.65 -5.96 -3.30
C LYS A 31 -18.03 -5.28 -2.09
N LEU A 32 -16.77 -5.57 -1.84
CA LEU A 32 -16.02 -5.04 -0.71
C LEU A 32 -15.08 -3.95 -1.21
N VAL A 33 -14.99 -2.83 -0.48
CA VAL A 33 -14.15 -1.69 -0.88
C VAL A 33 -13.21 -1.31 0.25
N ILE A 34 -11.94 -1.20 -0.08
CA ILE A 34 -10.89 -0.56 0.70
C ILE A 34 -10.64 0.81 0.08
N LEU A 35 -10.94 1.89 0.79
CA LEU A 35 -10.53 3.24 0.42
C LEU A 35 -9.29 3.61 1.23
N SER A 36 -8.14 3.50 0.59
CA SER A 36 -6.82 3.63 1.22
C SER A 36 -6.25 5.03 1.03
N CYS A 37 -5.68 5.61 2.09
CA CYS A 37 -4.91 6.84 2.02
C CYS A 37 -3.42 6.54 1.97
N ASP A 38 -2.73 7.05 0.95
CA ASP A 38 -1.29 6.94 0.83
C ASP A 38 -0.55 8.14 1.49
N ASP A 39 0.76 8.05 1.58
CA ASP A 39 1.69 9.09 1.98
C ASP A 39 1.54 9.63 3.42
N LEU A 40 0.91 8.87 4.34
CA LEU A 40 0.96 9.20 5.75
C LEU A 40 2.43 9.26 6.22
N GLY A 41 2.81 10.35 6.83
CA GLY A 41 4.21 10.58 7.27
C GLY A 41 5.05 11.39 6.29
N ALA A 42 4.64 11.54 5.03
CA ALA A 42 5.38 12.33 4.05
C ALA A 42 5.45 13.81 4.46
N PHE A 43 4.31 14.40 4.73
CA PHE A 43 4.14 15.82 5.03
C PHE A 43 3.26 16.02 6.26
N HIS A 44 3.39 17.18 6.94
CA HIS A 44 2.42 17.54 7.98
C HIS A 44 0.99 17.62 7.41
N ALA A 45 0.85 18.23 6.25
CA ALA A 45 -0.44 18.37 5.56
C ALA A 45 -1.08 17.02 5.22
N ALA A 46 -0.28 16.03 4.80
CA ALA A 46 -0.73 14.66 4.59
C ALA A 46 -1.17 13.98 5.90
N ASN A 47 -0.40 14.15 6.99
CA ASN A 47 -0.77 13.58 8.28
C ASN A 47 -2.14 14.05 8.75
N VAL A 48 -2.41 15.36 8.65
CA VAL A 48 -3.71 15.91 9.01
C VAL A 48 -4.79 15.41 8.06
N GLY A 49 -4.55 15.46 6.76
CA GLY A 49 -5.50 15.04 5.73
C GLY A 49 -5.89 13.58 5.84
N VAL A 50 -4.91 12.70 6.02
CA VAL A 50 -5.12 11.25 6.17
C VAL A 50 -5.90 10.93 7.44
N TYR A 51 -5.53 11.49 8.60
CA TYR A 51 -6.28 11.22 9.82
C TYR A 51 -7.69 11.81 9.80
N ASP A 52 -7.90 12.95 9.15
CA ASP A 52 -9.24 13.47 8.93
C ASP A 52 -10.06 12.56 7.99
N ALA A 53 -9.45 12.03 6.94
CA ALA A 53 -10.09 11.09 6.02
C ALA A 53 -10.51 9.79 6.72
N LEU A 54 -9.68 9.26 7.60
CA LEU A 54 -9.97 8.05 8.39
C LEU A 54 -11.05 8.27 9.45
N ARG A 55 -11.03 9.42 10.14
CA ARG A 55 -11.85 9.64 11.36
C ARG A 55 -13.12 10.44 11.12
N LYS A 56 -13.16 11.26 10.08
CA LYS A 56 -14.28 12.14 9.72
C LYS A 56 -14.82 11.87 8.32
N GLY A 57 -13.95 11.38 7.43
CA GLY A 57 -14.23 11.09 6.03
C GLY A 57 -14.74 9.68 5.78
N SER A 58 -14.40 9.16 4.61
CA SER A 58 -14.82 7.83 4.12
C SER A 58 -13.68 6.83 3.94
N ALA A 59 -12.43 7.21 4.25
CA ALA A 59 -11.28 6.30 4.13
C ALA A 59 -11.33 5.19 5.19
N THR A 60 -10.80 4.00 4.85
CA THR A 60 -10.85 2.82 5.71
C THR A 60 -9.48 2.39 6.23
N CYS A 61 -8.41 2.78 5.58
CA CYS A 61 -7.04 2.53 6.01
C CYS A 61 -6.07 3.55 5.43
N ALA A 62 -4.82 3.50 5.87
CA ALA A 62 -3.73 4.28 5.31
C ALA A 62 -2.41 3.53 5.36
N SER A 63 -1.40 4.01 4.63
CA SER A 63 -0.04 3.46 4.66
C SER A 63 1.00 4.51 5.05
N LEU A 64 1.86 4.16 6.02
CA LEU A 64 2.87 5.02 6.64
C LEU A 64 4.21 4.95 5.91
N MET A 65 4.72 6.07 5.43
CA MET A 65 6.07 6.24 4.90
C MET A 65 7.08 6.42 6.04
N VAL A 66 7.62 5.32 6.55
CA VAL A 66 8.49 5.31 7.74
C VAL A 66 9.76 6.15 7.59
N PRO A 67 10.47 6.19 6.43
CA PRO A 67 11.66 7.02 6.26
C PRO A 67 11.36 8.50 6.02
N ALA A 68 10.10 8.87 5.86
CA ALA A 68 9.72 10.25 5.56
C ALA A 68 9.81 11.17 6.78
N PRO A 69 10.08 12.48 6.59
CA PRO A 69 10.40 13.42 7.69
C PRO A 69 9.30 13.60 8.73
N TRP A 70 8.02 13.41 8.35
CA TRP A 70 6.88 13.58 9.26
C TRP A 70 6.31 12.27 9.81
N ALA A 71 6.99 11.13 9.56
CA ALA A 71 6.55 9.82 10.04
C ALA A 71 6.36 9.78 11.57
N LYS A 72 7.30 10.36 12.34
CA LYS A 72 7.19 10.39 13.81
C LYS A 72 5.98 11.19 14.29
N HIS A 73 5.65 12.30 13.63
CA HIS A 73 4.43 13.05 13.93
C HIS A 73 3.17 12.23 13.61
N ALA A 74 3.15 11.48 12.51
CA ALA A 74 2.04 10.56 12.22
C ALA A 74 1.85 9.55 13.36
N VAL A 75 2.93 8.90 13.79
CA VAL A 75 2.91 7.93 14.90
C VAL A 75 2.40 8.54 16.22
N MET A 76 2.79 9.76 16.54
CA MET A 76 2.31 10.45 17.76
C MET A 76 0.79 10.71 17.74
N ASN A 77 0.18 10.75 16.58
CA ASN A 77 -1.26 10.92 16.40
C ASN A 77 -2.02 9.61 16.16
N TYR A 78 -1.32 8.47 16.11
CA TYR A 78 -1.92 7.16 15.95
C TYR A 78 -2.82 6.79 17.13
N ASN A 79 -4.02 6.30 16.85
CA ASN A 79 -5.01 5.91 17.87
C ASN A 79 -5.75 4.63 17.49
N GLY A 80 -5.01 3.62 17.02
CA GLY A 80 -5.59 2.33 16.62
C GLY A 80 -6.24 2.32 15.23
N ASP A 81 -5.99 3.34 14.42
CA ASP A 81 -6.43 3.40 13.02
C ASP A 81 -5.85 2.22 12.22
N ASP A 82 -6.49 1.83 11.11
CA ASP A 82 -5.99 0.76 10.25
C ASP A 82 -4.84 1.29 9.39
N ILE A 83 -3.58 1.05 9.83
CA ILE A 83 -2.38 1.60 9.22
C ILE A 83 -1.44 0.47 8.77
N GLY A 84 -1.07 0.48 7.50
CA GLY A 84 0.02 -0.35 6.94
C GLY A 84 1.35 0.40 6.83
N VAL A 85 2.35 -0.27 6.26
CA VAL A 85 3.63 0.36 5.91
C VAL A 85 3.68 0.64 4.42
N HIS A 86 3.92 1.90 4.07
CA HIS A 86 4.20 2.34 2.71
C HIS A 86 5.68 2.14 2.41
N LEU A 87 6.05 0.97 1.91
CA LEU A 87 7.44 0.61 1.66
C LEU A 87 8.05 1.56 0.64
N THR A 88 8.99 2.35 1.11
CA THR A 88 9.53 3.50 0.40
C THR A 88 11.02 3.31 0.13
N VAL A 89 11.40 3.26 -1.14
CA VAL A 89 12.80 3.09 -1.59
C VAL A 89 13.18 4.10 -2.69
N ASN A 90 12.33 5.10 -2.90
CA ASN A 90 12.60 6.24 -3.78
C ASN A 90 12.09 7.54 -3.14
N SER A 91 12.59 8.69 -3.63
CA SER A 91 12.25 10.03 -3.14
C SER A 91 12.21 11.01 -4.31
N GLU A 92 11.05 11.17 -4.91
CA GLU A 92 10.84 11.80 -6.21
C GLU A 92 10.92 13.33 -6.19
N HIS A 93 10.66 13.96 -5.05
CA HIS A 93 10.65 15.43 -4.96
C HIS A 93 12.05 16.01 -4.96
N GLU A 94 12.25 17.15 -5.63
CA GLU A 94 13.56 17.78 -5.75
C GLU A 94 13.98 18.45 -4.44
N MET A 95 13.09 19.22 -3.84
CA MET A 95 13.40 20.05 -2.66
C MET A 95 13.10 19.37 -1.33
N TYR A 96 12.43 18.22 -1.34
CA TYR A 96 11.97 17.54 -0.14
C TYR A 96 12.30 16.06 -0.24
N ARG A 97 13.36 15.67 0.46
CA ARG A 97 14.00 14.37 0.29
C ARG A 97 13.97 13.55 1.57
N TRP A 98 13.92 12.24 1.39
CA TRP A 98 14.12 11.24 2.43
C TRP A 98 15.06 10.16 1.93
N GLY A 99 15.62 9.39 2.85
CA GLY A 99 16.63 8.39 2.54
C GLY A 99 16.50 7.16 3.43
N PRO A 100 17.35 6.14 3.21
CA PRO A 100 17.28 4.86 3.89
C PRO A 100 17.52 4.99 5.40
N LEU A 101 16.82 4.14 6.16
CA LEU A 101 17.06 3.94 7.60
C LEU A 101 18.31 3.12 7.86
N THR A 102 18.72 2.33 6.88
CA THR A 102 19.86 1.39 6.98
C THR A 102 21.04 1.88 6.17
N TYR A 103 22.20 1.25 6.38
CA TYR A 103 23.31 1.42 5.47
C TYR A 103 23.04 0.66 4.16
N ALA A 104 22.61 1.39 3.15
CA ALA A 104 22.21 0.87 1.84
C ALA A 104 22.76 1.76 0.71
N PRO A 105 24.05 1.65 0.38
CA PRO A 105 24.69 2.50 -0.62
C PRO A 105 24.06 2.41 -2.01
N SER A 106 23.53 1.26 -2.41
CA SER A 106 22.81 1.11 -3.70
C SER A 106 21.45 1.81 -3.73
N LEU A 107 20.93 2.20 -2.57
CA LEU A 107 19.70 2.97 -2.41
C LEU A 107 19.94 4.46 -2.17
N GLN A 108 21.16 4.95 -2.33
CA GLN A 108 21.49 6.36 -2.14
C GLN A 108 21.83 7.01 -3.48
N SER A 109 21.14 8.10 -3.79
CA SER A 109 21.57 9.01 -4.85
C SER A 109 22.79 9.82 -4.40
N GLY A 110 23.51 10.40 -5.35
CA GLY A 110 24.67 11.27 -5.06
C GLY A 110 24.36 12.47 -4.15
N GLU A 111 23.09 12.79 -3.93
CA GLU A 111 22.60 13.87 -3.06
C GLU A 111 22.19 13.38 -1.65
N GLY A 112 22.39 12.09 -1.33
CA GLY A 112 22.18 11.53 0.01
C GLY A 112 20.76 11.07 0.35
N GLY A 113 19.81 11.14 -0.59
CA GLY A 113 18.47 10.58 -0.46
C GLY A 113 18.30 9.27 -1.23
N PHE A 114 17.14 8.66 -1.17
CA PHE A 114 16.78 7.59 -2.10
C PHE A 114 16.85 8.04 -3.56
N PRO A 115 16.96 7.11 -4.54
CA PRO A 115 16.83 7.44 -5.96
C PRO A 115 15.55 8.23 -6.25
N ARG A 116 15.62 9.19 -7.17
CA ARG A 116 14.45 10.03 -7.50
C ARG A 116 13.45 9.32 -8.40
N THR A 117 13.95 8.48 -9.29
CA THR A 117 13.11 7.78 -10.26
C THR A 117 13.10 6.28 -10.00
N ILE A 118 12.04 5.63 -10.46
CA ILE A 118 11.94 4.18 -10.40
C ILE A 118 12.99 3.52 -11.31
N ASP A 119 13.29 4.12 -12.44
CA ASP A 119 14.30 3.59 -13.38
C ASP A 119 15.69 3.60 -12.75
N ASP A 120 16.07 4.68 -12.05
CA ASP A 120 17.34 4.77 -11.33
C ASP A 120 17.43 3.72 -10.22
N LEU A 121 16.33 3.53 -9.46
CA LEU A 121 16.23 2.44 -8.48
C LEU A 121 16.44 1.06 -9.14
N TRP A 122 15.76 0.79 -10.23
CA TRP A 122 15.81 -0.51 -10.90
C TRP A 122 17.17 -0.82 -11.53
N GLU A 123 17.90 0.20 -11.92
CA GLU A 123 19.22 0.06 -12.54
C GLU A 123 20.33 -0.20 -11.50
N HIS A 124 20.22 0.40 -10.31
CA HIS A 124 21.33 0.43 -9.36
C HIS A 124 21.08 -0.32 -8.04
N ALA A 125 19.81 -0.55 -7.65
CA ALA A 125 19.51 -1.10 -6.34
C ALA A 125 19.89 -2.59 -6.22
N ASP A 126 20.58 -2.92 -5.14
CA ASP A 126 20.83 -4.30 -4.72
C ASP A 126 19.60 -4.86 -4.00
N PRO A 127 18.98 -5.96 -4.47
CA PRO A 127 17.83 -6.56 -3.80
C PRO A 127 18.05 -6.91 -2.32
N ALA A 128 19.26 -7.28 -1.91
CA ALA A 128 19.57 -7.55 -0.51
C ALA A 128 19.55 -6.28 0.34
N GLU A 129 19.92 -5.13 -0.23
CA GLU A 129 19.80 -3.83 0.44
C GLU A 129 18.37 -3.37 0.49
N VAL A 130 17.58 -3.58 -0.57
CA VAL A 130 16.13 -3.32 -0.57
C VAL A 130 15.43 -4.16 0.49
N LEU A 131 15.74 -5.45 0.59
CA LEU A 131 15.19 -6.33 1.62
C LEU A 131 15.51 -5.84 3.04
N ARG A 132 16.77 -5.51 3.29
CA ARG A 132 17.21 -5.00 4.59
C ARG A 132 16.52 -3.68 4.96
N GLU A 133 16.41 -2.78 4.00
CA GLU A 133 15.77 -1.48 4.19
C GLU A 133 14.27 -1.62 4.45
N CYS A 134 13.55 -2.33 3.60
CA CYS A 134 12.10 -2.54 3.77
C CYS A 134 11.78 -3.28 5.07
N ARG A 135 12.59 -4.30 5.45
CA ARG A 135 12.44 -4.97 6.75
C ARG A 135 12.64 -3.99 7.91
N ALA A 136 13.62 -3.09 7.83
CA ALA A 136 13.83 -2.07 8.84
C ALA A 136 12.67 -1.08 8.95
N GLN A 137 12.03 -0.72 7.85
CA GLN A 137 10.83 0.14 7.84
C GLN A 137 9.68 -0.54 8.57
N ILE A 138 9.40 -1.82 8.29
CA ILE A 138 8.34 -2.58 8.97
C ILE A 138 8.65 -2.71 10.46
N ALA A 139 9.86 -3.14 10.81
CA ALA A 139 10.30 -3.28 12.20
C ALA A 139 10.18 -1.96 12.96
N ARG A 140 10.56 -0.85 12.35
CA ARG A 140 10.46 0.48 12.95
C ARG A 140 9.02 0.92 13.19
N ALA A 141 8.08 0.64 12.27
CA ALA A 141 6.67 0.91 12.48
C ALA A 141 6.11 0.12 13.68
N LEU A 142 6.47 -1.16 13.79
CA LEU A 142 6.10 -2.02 14.92
C LEU A 142 6.70 -1.52 16.24
N GLU A 143 7.99 -1.15 16.26
CA GLU A 143 8.66 -0.55 17.43
C GLU A 143 8.00 0.75 17.89
N TRP A 144 7.44 1.51 16.97
CA TRP A 144 6.69 2.72 17.29
C TRP A 144 5.27 2.45 17.78
N GLY A 145 4.86 1.18 17.86
CA GLY A 145 3.55 0.77 18.38
C GLY A 145 2.42 0.79 17.35
N ILE A 146 2.72 0.86 16.06
CA ILE A 146 1.72 0.71 15.01
C ILE A 146 1.31 -0.76 14.91
N ASP A 147 0.01 -1.04 14.99
CA ASP A 147 -0.56 -2.35 14.65
C ASP A 147 -0.64 -2.51 13.13
N VAL A 148 0.51 -2.83 12.51
CA VAL A 148 0.66 -2.85 11.05
C VAL A 148 -0.34 -3.81 10.41
N SER A 149 -1.14 -3.31 9.48
CA SER A 149 -2.22 -4.06 8.84
C SER A 149 -1.88 -4.61 7.47
N HIS A 150 -0.99 -3.97 6.71
CA HIS A 150 -0.64 -4.35 5.34
C HIS A 150 0.67 -3.73 4.87
N LEU A 151 1.14 -4.15 3.71
CA LEU A 151 2.23 -3.52 2.99
C LEU A 151 1.71 -2.91 1.69
N ALA A 152 2.09 -1.68 1.41
CA ALA A 152 1.85 -1.00 0.14
C ALA A 152 3.17 -0.46 -0.43
N PRO A 153 3.48 -0.64 -1.71
CA PRO A 153 4.73 -0.15 -2.29
C PRO A 153 4.57 1.30 -2.76
N HIS A 154 5.47 2.18 -2.34
CA HIS A 154 5.50 3.55 -2.86
C HIS A 154 5.81 3.54 -4.35
N LEU A 155 5.00 4.23 -5.15
CA LEU A 155 5.09 4.31 -6.62
C LEU A 155 5.20 2.93 -7.34
N THR A 156 4.73 1.84 -6.73
CA THR A 156 4.89 0.47 -7.24
C THR A 156 6.34 0.01 -7.46
N ALA A 157 7.30 0.71 -6.90
CA ALA A 157 8.73 0.60 -7.20
C ALA A 157 9.30 -0.82 -7.02
N ILE A 158 8.77 -1.59 -6.04
CA ILE A 158 9.24 -2.95 -5.73
C ILE A 158 8.29 -4.05 -6.22
N THR A 159 7.29 -3.73 -7.07
CA THR A 159 6.33 -4.74 -7.54
C THR A 159 6.48 -5.13 -9.00
N LEU A 160 7.08 -4.27 -9.84
CA LEU A 160 7.09 -4.45 -11.29
C LEU A 160 8.39 -5.06 -11.85
N ARG A 161 9.30 -5.50 -10.99
CA ARG A 161 10.52 -6.23 -11.34
C ARG A 161 10.62 -7.50 -10.49
N PRO A 162 10.84 -8.69 -11.10
CA PRO A 162 10.83 -9.96 -10.39
C PRO A 162 11.70 -9.97 -9.12
N GLN A 163 12.94 -9.49 -9.21
CA GLN A 163 13.90 -9.49 -8.11
C GLN A 163 13.47 -8.65 -6.90
N PHE A 164 12.73 -7.57 -7.13
CA PHE A 164 12.19 -6.74 -6.04
C PHE A 164 10.83 -7.25 -5.58
N PHE A 165 10.08 -7.88 -6.47
CA PHE A 165 8.84 -8.55 -6.11
C PHE A 165 9.10 -9.73 -5.16
N ASP A 166 10.16 -10.51 -5.37
CA ASP A 166 10.58 -11.58 -4.46
C ASP A 166 10.83 -11.01 -3.05
N VAL A 167 11.51 -9.86 -2.94
CA VAL A 167 11.70 -9.15 -1.67
C VAL A 167 10.37 -8.76 -1.03
N TYR A 168 9.44 -8.24 -1.82
CA TYR A 168 8.13 -7.79 -1.33
C TYR A 168 7.31 -8.95 -0.75
N ILE A 169 7.30 -10.09 -1.43
CA ILE A 169 6.57 -11.29 -0.98
C ILE A 169 7.28 -11.96 0.19
N GLU A 170 8.63 -12.02 0.23
CA GLU A 170 9.37 -12.50 1.39
C GLU A 170 8.96 -11.75 2.66
N LEU A 171 8.89 -10.42 2.61
CA LEU A 171 8.47 -9.60 3.74
C LEU A 171 7.00 -9.80 4.10
N ALA A 172 6.11 -9.95 3.12
CA ALA A 172 4.70 -10.22 3.36
C ALA A 172 4.50 -11.55 4.11
N VAL A 173 5.25 -12.59 3.74
CA VAL A 173 5.23 -13.91 4.42
C VAL A 173 5.86 -13.81 5.80
N GLU A 174 7.04 -13.17 5.93
CA GLU A 174 7.77 -13.02 7.21
C GLU A 174 6.91 -12.35 8.29
N PHE A 175 6.23 -11.26 7.92
CA PHE A 175 5.42 -10.48 8.86
C PHE A 175 3.93 -10.89 8.89
N GLN A 176 3.53 -11.85 8.07
CA GLN A 176 2.13 -12.28 7.90
C GLN A 176 1.21 -11.10 7.61
N LEU A 177 1.54 -10.32 6.59
CA LEU A 177 0.82 -9.13 6.17
C LEU A 177 0.28 -9.27 4.74
N PRO A 178 -0.99 -8.91 4.49
CA PRO A 178 -1.52 -8.78 3.15
C PRO A 178 -0.83 -7.63 2.42
N VAL A 179 -0.90 -7.64 1.11
CA VAL A 179 -0.20 -6.68 0.26
C VAL A 179 -1.14 -5.96 -0.72
N ARG A 180 -0.79 -4.72 -1.07
CA ARG A 180 -1.31 -4.08 -2.27
C ARG A 180 -0.62 -4.66 -3.49
N LEU A 181 -1.39 -5.08 -4.49
CA LEU A 181 -0.86 -5.48 -5.79
C LEU A 181 -1.53 -4.70 -6.92
N PRO A 182 -0.77 -4.31 -7.95
CA PRO A 182 -1.32 -3.69 -9.13
C PRO A 182 -2.36 -4.56 -9.85
N SER A 183 -3.10 -3.96 -10.77
CA SER A 183 -4.16 -4.64 -11.52
C SER A 183 -3.63 -5.76 -12.42
N THR A 184 -4.54 -6.64 -12.87
CA THR A 184 -4.21 -7.68 -13.87
C THR A 184 -3.73 -7.10 -15.20
N LEU A 185 -4.19 -5.90 -15.55
CA LEU A 185 -3.69 -5.20 -16.74
C LEU A 185 -2.21 -4.82 -16.56
N THR A 186 -1.86 -4.28 -15.40
CA THR A 186 -0.46 -3.96 -15.07
C THR A 186 0.41 -5.22 -15.01
N GLU A 187 -0.13 -6.33 -14.48
CA GLU A 187 0.56 -7.63 -14.48
C GLU A 187 0.91 -8.09 -15.90
N ALA A 188 -0.06 -7.99 -16.83
CA ALA A 188 0.17 -8.34 -18.23
C ALA A 188 1.25 -7.44 -18.88
N GLN A 189 1.29 -6.15 -18.53
CA GLN A 189 2.31 -5.21 -19.01
C GLN A 189 3.70 -5.48 -18.41
N ALA A 190 3.77 -5.87 -17.15
CA ALA A 190 5.01 -6.21 -16.46
C ALA A 190 5.64 -7.52 -16.98
N GLY A 191 4.84 -8.41 -17.57
CA GLY A 191 5.29 -9.62 -18.24
C GLY A 191 5.66 -10.78 -17.29
N PHE A 192 5.26 -10.73 -16.01
CA PHE A 192 5.38 -11.87 -15.08
C PHE A 192 4.17 -11.94 -14.14
N PRO A 193 3.79 -13.15 -13.68
CA PRO A 193 2.51 -13.41 -13.01
C PRO A 193 2.58 -13.12 -11.50
N PHE A 194 2.82 -11.88 -11.10
CA PHE A 194 3.05 -11.52 -9.69
C PHE A 194 1.85 -11.82 -8.79
N ARG A 195 0.61 -11.71 -9.27
CA ARG A 195 -0.58 -12.05 -8.47
C ARG A 195 -0.67 -13.55 -8.20
N LYS A 196 -0.34 -14.38 -9.19
CA LYS A 196 -0.27 -15.82 -9.03
C LYS A 196 0.83 -16.23 -8.05
N LEU A 197 2.03 -15.65 -8.17
CA LEU A 197 3.15 -15.90 -7.27
C LEU A 197 2.80 -15.54 -5.82
N ALA A 198 2.19 -14.39 -5.58
CA ALA A 198 1.74 -14.00 -4.24
C ALA A 198 0.71 -14.98 -3.66
N ALA A 199 -0.24 -15.44 -4.48
CA ALA A 199 -1.26 -16.40 -4.05
C ALA A 199 -0.66 -17.78 -3.72
N GLU A 200 0.36 -18.24 -4.45
CA GLU A 200 1.08 -19.50 -4.19
C GLU A 200 1.81 -19.47 -2.85
N GLU A 201 2.28 -18.30 -2.41
CA GLU A 201 2.88 -18.07 -1.08
C GLU A 201 1.83 -17.83 0.02
N GLY A 202 0.53 -17.91 -0.29
CA GLY A 202 -0.55 -17.71 0.68
C GLY A 202 -0.78 -16.26 1.07
N VAL A 203 -0.15 -15.31 0.39
CA VAL A 203 -0.30 -13.87 0.67
C VAL A 203 -1.66 -13.37 0.16
N LEU A 204 -2.41 -12.65 0.99
CA LEU A 204 -3.68 -12.04 0.61
C LEU A 204 -3.48 -10.65 0.00
N PHE A 205 -4.30 -10.34 -0.98
CA PHE A 205 -4.32 -9.05 -1.67
C PHE A 205 -5.70 -8.78 -2.26
N PRO A 206 -6.12 -7.52 -2.50
CA PRO A 206 -7.38 -7.18 -3.14
C PRO A 206 -7.51 -7.78 -4.54
N ASP A 207 -8.71 -8.24 -4.90
CA ASP A 207 -9.00 -8.81 -6.22
C ASP A 207 -8.82 -7.77 -7.32
N HIS A 208 -9.19 -6.51 -7.02
CA HIS A 208 -9.14 -5.39 -7.95
C HIS A 208 -8.39 -4.22 -7.32
N PHE A 209 -7.58 -3.53 -8.14
CA PHE A 209 -6.90 -2.30 -7.74
C PHE A 209 -7.18 -1.22 -8.79
N ASP A 210 -7.81 -0.14 -8.34
CA ASP A 210 -8.08 1.02 -9.17
C ASP A 210 -7.01 2.08 -8.97
N HIS A 211 -6.26 2.29 -10.02
CA HIS A 211 -5.11 3.18 -10.03
C HIS A 211 -4.92 3.73 -11.44
N ASP A 212 -5.38 4.94 -11.68
CA ASP A 212 -4.99 5.73 -12.86
C ASP A 212 -4.44 7.08 -12.37
N TRP A 213 -3.18 7.33 -12.66
CA TRP A 213 -2.46 8.55 -12.27
C TRP A 213 -2.84 9.78 -13.12
N ARG A 214 -3.57 9.57 -14.21
CA ARG A 214 -3.81 10.59 -15.25
C ARG A 214 -5.08 11.39 -15.04
N GLU A 215 -6.00 10.90 -14.25
CA GLU A 215 -7.28 11.56 -13.98
C GLU A 215 -7.34 12.02 -12.50
N GLY A 216 -8.06 13.10 -12.22
CA GLY A 216 -8.32 13.52 -10.85
C GLY A 216 -9.03 12.42 -10.07
N SER A 217 -8.62 12.21 -8.82
CA SER A 217 -9.11 11.10 -7.99
C SER A 217 -10.63 11.07 -7.85
N ARG A 218 -11.28 12.23 -7.82
CA ARG A 218 -12.74 12.33 -7.67
C ARG A 218 -13.50 11.52 -8.72
N GLU A 219 -13.26 11.78 -10.01
CA GLU A 219 -14.03 11.12 -11.08
C GLU A 219 -13.66 9.64 -11.15
N ARG A 220 -12.39 9.31 -10.97
CA ARG A 220 -11.90 7.94 -10.90
C ARG A 220 -12.57 7.14 -9.79
N VAL A 221 -12.59 7.66 -8.55
CA VAL A 221 -13.22 6.99 -7.40
C VAL A 221 -14.72 6.79 -7.64
N LEU A 222 -15.43 7.83 -8.11
CA LEU A 222 -16.87 7.72 -8.41
C LEU A 222 -17.15 6.71 -9.52
N ASN A 223 -16.28 6.64 -10.54
CA ASN A 223 -16.41 5.67 -11.62
C ASN A 223 -16.16 4.24 -11.14
N SER A 224 -15.15 4.03 -10.31
CA SER A 224 -14.88 2.72 -9.68
C SER A 224 -16.05 2.24 -8.85
N LEU A 225 -16.65 3.12 -8.02
CA LEU A 225 -17.81 2.78 -7.21
C LEU A 225 -19.05 2.40 -8.06
N ARG A 226 -19.23 3.04 -9.23
CA ARG A 226 -20.34 2.69 -10.16
C ARG A 226 -20.12 1.32 -10.82
N ASN A 227 -18.87 0.89 -11.01
CA ASN A 227 -18.50 -0.29 -11.80
C ASN A 227 -17.92 -1.44 -10.95
N LEU A 228 -18.15 -1.44 -9.63
CA LEU A 228 -17.64 -2.47 -8.74
C LEU A 228 -18.01 -3.88 -9.19
N GLN A 229 -17.01 -4.73 -9.23
CA GLN A 229 -17.17 -6.17 -9.43
C GLN A 229 -17.27 -6.90 -8.09
N PRO A 230 -17.81 -8.12 -8.02
CA PRO A 230 -17.68 -8.98 -6.85
C PRO A 230 -16.22 -9.16 -6.41
N GLY A 231 -15.99 -9.24 -5.10
CA GLY A 231 -14.66 -9.34 -4.51
C GLY A 231 -14.23 -8.06 -3.78
N VAL A 232 -12.95 -7.94 -3.50
CA VAL A 232 -12.35 -6.79 -2.81
C VAL A 232 -11.71 -5.86 -3.82
N THR A 233 -12.19 -4.63 -3.87
CA THR A 233 -11.60 -3.53 -4.67
C THR A 233 -10.88 -2.56 -3.77
N GLU A 234 -9.60 -2.32 -4.03
CA GLU A 234 -8.86 -1.22 -3.41
C GLU A 234 -8.87 0.00 -4.32
N ILE A 235 -9.18 1.15 -3.73
CA ILE A 235 -9.13 2.47 -4.36
C ILE A 235 -8.23 3.34 -3.48
N HIS A 236 -7.22 4.02 -4.06
CA HIS A 236 -6.33 4.86 -3.27
C HIS A 236 -6.56 6.35 -3.53
N VAL A 237 -6.26 7.17 -2.50
CA VAL A 237 -6.29 8.62 -2.52
C VAL A 237 -5.12 9.18 -1.72
N GLN A 238 -4.78 10.47 -1.93
CA GLN A 238 -3.65 11.13 -1.26
C GLN A 238 -4.11 12.46 -0.61
N PRO A 239 -4.96 12.41 0.44
CA PRO A 239 -5.56 13.61 0.99
C PRO A 239 -4.56 14.46 1.77
N CYS A 240 -4.35 15.71 1.35
CA CYS A 240 -3.59 16.72 2.07
C CYS A 240 -4.43 17.96 2.34
N ILE A 241 -4.30 18.56 3.53
CA ILE A 241 -4.85 19.89 3.78
C ILE A 241 -4.06 20.95 3.01
N ASP A 242 -4.72 22.04 2.65
CA ASP A 242 -4.10 23.18 1.96
C ASP A 242 -3.15 23.94 2.88
N THR A 243 -1.86 23.89 2.63
CA THR A 243 -0.82 24.60 3.36
C THR A 243 0.22 25.20 2.41
N PRO A 244 0.93 26.27 2.80
CA PRO A 244 2.04 26.82 2.01
C PRO A 244 3.13 25.80 1.70
N GLU A 245 3.39 24.86 2.60
CA GLU A 245 4.36 23.76 2.46
C GLU A 245 4.00 22.85 1.28
N ILE A 246 2.75 22.36 1.23
CA ILE A 246 2.28 21.50 0.14
C ILE A 246 2.25 22.26 -1.18
N ARG A 247 1.80 23.50 -1.18
CA ARG A 247 1.77 24.33 -2.42
C ARG A 247 3.15 24.60 -2.99
N ALA A 248 4.20 24.60 -2.17
CA ALA A 248 5.59 24.73 -2.64
C ALA A 248 6.08 23.55 -3.49
N LEU A 249 5.38 22.40 -3.47
CA LEU A 249 5.68 21.22 -4.30
C LEU A 249 5.13 21.33 -5.73
N GLY A 250 4.42 22.42 -6.05
CA GLY A 250 3.91 22.71 -7.38
C GLY A 250 2.49 22.17 -7.64
N ASP A 251 2.16 21.96 -8.90
CA ASP A 251 0.78 21.67 -9.32
C ASP A 251 0.21 20.37 -8.77
N ILE A 252 1.05 19.40 -8.43
CA ILE A 252 0.62 18.14 -7.80
C ILE A 252 -0.17 18.37 -6.51
N ALA A 253 0.15 19.44 -5.78
CA ALA A 253 -0.55 19.81 -4.54
C ALA A 253 -2.05 20.00 -4.74
N ASN A 254 -2.49 20.46 -5.92
CA ASN A 254 -3.90 20.68 -6.21
C ASN A 254 -4.68 19.36 -6.15
N SER A 255 -4.15 18.27 -6.71
CA SER A 255 -4.82 16.97 -6.68
C SER A 255 -4.92 16.41 -5.26
N TRP A 256 -3.91 16.59 -4.43
CA TRP A 256 -3.92 16.14 -3.03
C TRP A 256 -4.91 16.94 -2.15
N ILE A 257 -5.02 18.25 -2.40
CA ILE A 257 -6.00 19.12 -1.73
C ILE A 257 -7.43 18.76 -2.18
N ASP A 258 -7.60 18.48 -3.47
CA ASP A 258 -8.89 18.03 -4.02
C ASP A 258 -9.30 16.67 -3.45
N ASP A 259 -8.36 15.74 -3.27
CA ASP A 259 -8.60 14.47 -2.58
C ASP A 259 -9.07 14.68 -1.15
N TYR A 260 -8.43 15.57 -0.39
CA TYR A 260 -8.88 15.91 0.96
C TYR A 260 -10.32 16.44 0.96
N ASN A 261 -10.60 17.42 0.13
CA ASN A 261 -11.94 18.01 0.04
C ASN A 261 -12.99 16.97 -0.36
N PHE A 262 -12.64 16.09 -1.29
CA PHE A 262 -13.54 15.03 -1.75
C PHE A 262 -13.79 13.95 -0.69
N VAL A 263 -12.74 13.45 -0.05
CA VAL A 263 -12.87 12.31 0.88
C VAL A 263 -13.43 12.73 2.23
N VAL A 264 -13.12 13.95 2.69
CA VAL A 264 -13.52 14.43 4.02
C VAL A 264 -14.81 15.24 3.99
N ASN A 265 -14.93 16.16 3.02
CA ASN A 265 -15.95 17.20 3.05
C ASN A 265 -17.11 16.96 2.07
N ASP A 266 -16.95 16.10 1.06
CA ASP A 266 -17.94 15.96 0.00
C ASP A 266 -18.97 14.88 0.30
N ALA A 267 -20.22 15.28 0.46
CA ALA A 267 -21.33 14.36 0.69
C ALA A 267 -21.58 13.41 -0.50
N SER A 268 -21.17 13.77 -1.71
CA SER A 268 -21.38 12.94 -2.91
C SER A 268 -20.63 11.61 -2.86
N LEU A 269 -19.47 11.57 -2.18
CA LEU A 269 -18.74 10.31 -1.99
C LEU A 269 -19.51 9.35 -1.08
N LYS A 270 -20.02 9.85 0.04
CA LYS A 270 -20.85 9.03 0.95
C LYS A 270 -22.10 8.49 0.27
N GLN A 271 -22.74 9.33 -0.56
CA GLN A 271 -23.89 8.90 -1.35
C GLN A 271 -23.50 7.86 -2.40
N ALA A 272 -22.39 8.06 -3.13
CA ALA A 272 -21.91 7.09 -4.13
C ALA A 272 -21.56 5.73 -3.50
N ILE A 273 -20.94 5.72 -2.31
CA ILE A 273 -20.67 4.49 -1.56
C ILE A 273 -22.00 3.79 -1.21
N ALA A 274 -22.99 4.51 -0.69
CA ALA A 274 -24.28 3.94 -0.37
C ALA A 274 -25.02 3.38 -1.60
N ASP A 275 -25.01 4.12 -2.71
CA ASP A 275 -25.67 3.73 -3.96
C ASP A 275 -25.00 2.53 -4.64
N SER A 276 -23.70 2.34 -4.43
CA SER A 276 -22.93 1.23 -5.00
C SER A 276 -23.26 -0.13 -4.36
N GLY A 277 -23.85 -0.14 -3.16
CA GLY A 277 -24.05 -1.33 -2.34
C GLY A 277 -22.74 -1.91 -1.79
N ALA A 278 -21.66 -1.14 -1.79
CA ALA A 278 -20.36 -1.56 -1.29
C ALA A 278 -20.35 -1.72 0.23
N ILE A 279 -19.65 -2.74 0.70
CA ILE A 279 -19.30 -2.91 2.11
C ILE A 279 -17.87 -2.37 2.29
N MET A 280 -17.73 -1.31 3.09
CA MET A 280 -16.43 -0.72 3.37
C MET A 280 -15.67 -1.56 4.38
N ILE A 281 -14.44 -1.94 4.04
CA ILE A 281 -13.53 -2.70 4.91
C ILE A 281 -12.14 -2.05 4.94
N GLY A 282 -11.34 -2.38 5.96
CA GLY A 282 -9.91 -2.04 6.00
C GLY A 282 -9.03 -3.26 5.70
N TYR A 283 -7.74 -3.04 5.59
CA TYR A 283 -6.77 -4.12 5.38
C TYR A 283 -6.62 -5.05 6.59
N ARG A 284 -6.97 -4.59 7.77
CA ARG A 284 -6.95 -5.42 8.98
C ARG A 284 -7.83 -6.67 8.83
N ALA A 285 -8.95 -6.58 8.11
CA ALA A 285 -9.78 -7.74 7.80
C ALA A 285 -9.02 -8.81 6.97
N LEU A 286 -8.24 -8.39 5.97
CA LEU A 286 -7.41 -9.30 5.17
C LEU A 286 -6.28 -9.91 6.02
N ARG A 287 -5.61 -9.09 6.84
CA ARG A 287 -4.55 -9.55 7.73
C ARG A 287 -5.05 -10.63 8.69
N ASP A 288 -6.16 -10.38 9.34
CA ASP A 288 -6.71 -11.30 10.33
C ASP A 288 -7.16 -12.61 9.66
N ALA A 289 -7.74 -12.55 8.45
CA ALA A 289 -8.05 -13.73 7.64
C ALA A 289 -6.79 -14.47 7.15
N MET A 290 -5.69 -13.77 6.86
CA MET A 290 -4.41 -14.38 6.48
C MET A 290 -3.76 -15.10 7.66
N ARG A 291 -3.80 -14.52 8.86
CA ARG A 291 -3.24 -15.10 10.11
C ARG A 291 -4.06 -16.24 10.68
N ALA A 292 -5.30 -16.40 10.26
CA ALA A 292 -6.19 -17.49 10.68
C ALA A 292 -6.04 -18.78 9.83
N GLN A 293 -5.17 -18.77 8.80
CA GLN A 293 -4.84 -19.93 7.98
C GLN A 293 -3.82 -20.82 8.65
#